data_ff7f2e9d48f4601193869bf20738cc04
#
_entry.id   ff7f2e9d48f4601193869bf20738cc04
#
_cell.length_a   1.000
_cell.length_b   1.000
_cell.length_c   1.000
_cell.angle_alpha   90.00
_cell.angle_beta   90.00
_cell.angle_gamma   90.00
#
_symmetry.space_group_name_H-M   'P 1'
#
loop_
_entity.id
_entity.type
_entity.pdbx_description
1 polymer ?
#
loop_
_entity_poly.entity_id
_entity_poly.type
_entity_poly.pdbx_seq_one_letter_code
_entity_poly.pdbx_strand_id
1 'polypeptide(L)'
;YVADFIKYQYKRSDMSMNELTEEFIRDYCLYLKNVVGLAQSSIWIYSIPLKHIVTAAHYNGKIPRNPFAMYHVDPDHKEREFLTLDELTAMTEITLEDPNIAFARDLFIFGCWTGISFIDIKNLTEDNISMINGAPWIVSKRQKTGVPFQIKLMDIPMQIIERYKSFRKGSHLFNIGNLSNINKRIKKVATMCGIKKRVSFHVSRHSWAVLALEYGMPIESVSKILGHTNITTT
;
A
#
# COMPACT_ATOMS: atom_id res chain seq x y z
N TYR A 1 -14.91 -2.40 -19.07
CA TYR A 1 -15.36 -3.75 -18.68
C TYR A 1 -16.88 -3.92 -18.69
N VAL A 2 -17.70 -2.96 -18.19
CA VAL A 2 -19.17 -3.11 -18.20
C VAL A 2 -19.69 -3.10 -19.64
N ALA A 3 -19.25 -2.16 -20.47
CA ALA A 3 -19.62 -2.12 -21.89
C ALA A 3 -19.17 -3.39 -22.65
N ASP A 4 -17.95 -3.86 -22.35
CA ASP A 4 -17.42 -5.10 -22.95
C ASP A 4 -18.26 -6.32 -22.55
N PHE A 5 -18.68 -6.38 -21.27
CA PHE A 5 -19.56 -7.43 -20.77
C PHE A 5 -20.94 -7.41 -21.44
N ILE A 6 -21.57 -6.23 -21.55
CA ILE A 6 -22.87 -6.09 -22.24
C ILE A 6 -22.76 -6.59 -23.68
N LYS A 7 -21.70 -6.22 -24.38
CA LYS A 7 -21.45 -6.68 -25.73
C LYS A 7 -21.18 -8.18 -25.80
N TYR A 8 -20.43 -8.72 -24.86
CA TYR A 8 -20.09 -10.15 -24.78
C TYR A 8 -21.33 -11.00 -24.50
N GLN A 9 -22.08 -10.68 -23.45
CA GLN A 9 -23.17 -11.50 -22.93
C GLN A 9 -24.49 -11.28 -23.70
N TYR A 10 -24.82 -10.01 -23.96
CA TYR A 10 -26.15 -9.63 -24.49
C TYR A 10 -26.12 -9.25 -25.97
N LYS A 11 -24.92 -9.19 -26.61
CA LYS A 11 -24.73 -8.79 -28.02
C LYS A 11 -25.29 -7.40 -28.33
N ARG A 12 -25.32 -6.51 -27.36
CA ARG A 12 -25.85 -5.14 -27.43
C ARG A 12 -24.73 -4.14 -27.14
N SER A 13 -24.87 -2.90 -27.62
CA SER A 13 -23.93 -1.80 -27.34
C SER A 13 -24.19 -1.12 -26.01
N ASP A 14 -25.47 -1.17 -25.54
CA ASP A 14 -25.93 -0.55 -24.30
C ASP A 14 -27.13 -1.27 -23.75
N MET A 15 -27.49 -1.01 -22.47
CA MET A 15 -28.59 -1.61 -21.76
C MET A 15 -29.24 -0.59 -20.83
N SER A 16 -30.57 -0.59 -20.78
CA SER A 16 -31.32 0.26 -19.84
C SER A 16 -31.09 -0.18 -18.38
N MET A 17 -30.97 0.80 -17.46
CA MET A 17 -30.86 0.49 -16.04
C MET A 17 -32.09 -0.24 -15.48
N ASN A 18 -33.25 -0.12 -16.10
CA ASN A 18 -34.47 -0.86 -15.72
C ASN A 18 -34.40 -2.35 -16.07
N GLU A 19 -33.50 -2.75 -16.98
CA GLU A 19 -33.28 -4.15 -17.35
C GLU A 19 -32.27 -4.85 -16.42
N LEU A 20 -31.60 -4.10 -15.53
CA LEU A 20 -30.60 -4.67 -14.63
C LEU A 20 -31.26 -5.56 -13.58
N THR A 21 -30.68 -6.74 -13.36
CA THR A 21 -31.09 -7.74 -12.37
C THR A 21 -29.91 -8.11 -11.47
N GLU A 22 -30.17 -8.82 -10.38
CA GLU A 22 -29.08 -9.38 -9.57
C GLU A 22 -28.20 -10.36 -10.37
N GLU A 23 -28.80 -11.07 -11.33
CA GLU A 23 -28.09 -11.97 -12.22
C GLU A 23 -27.07 -11.21 -13.08
N PHE A 24 -27.40 -9.99 -13.55
CA PHE A 24 -26.47 -9.16 -14.31
C PHE A 24 -25.16 -8.92 -13.56
N ILE A 25 -25.19 -8.52 -12.29
CA ILE A 25 -23.97 -8.26 -11.52
C ILE A 25 -23.21 -9.55 -11.20
N ARG A 26 -23.92 -10.66 -10.99
CA ARG A 26 -23.32 -11.98 -10.81
C ARG A 26 -22.55 -12.42 -12.06
N ASP A 27 -23.19 -12.35 -13.21
CA ASP A 27 -22.58 -12.71 -14.50
C ASP A 27 -21.46 -11.78 -14.90
N TYR A 28 -21.57 -10.48 -14.59
CA TYR A 28 -20.48 -9.53 -14.75
C TYR A 28 -19.24 -9.92 -13.93
N CYS A 29 -19.41 -10.30 -12.68
CA CYS A 29 -18.31 -10.77 -11.84
C CYS A 29 -17.69 -12.07 -12.38
N LEU A 30 -18.51 -13.00 -12.87
CA LEU A 30 -18.04 -14.24 -13.52
C LEU A 30 -17.29 -13.94 -14.82
N TYR A 31 -17.77 -13.01 -15.62
CA TYR A 31 -17.07 -12.55 -16.83
C TYR A 31 -15.69 -11.97 -16.49
N LEU A 32 -15.61 -11.10 -15.47
CA LEU A 32 -14.33 -10.53 -15.01
C LEU A 32 -13.37 -11.62 -14.55
N LYS A 33 -13.88 -12.68 -13.91
CA LYS A 33 -13.07 -13.80 -13.42
C LYS A 33 -12.61 -14.72 -14.54
N ASN A 34 -13.54 -15.18 -15.36
CA ASN A 34 -13.31 -16.31 -16.27
C ASN A 34 -12.86 -15.89 -17.68
N VAL A 35 -13.31 -14.71 -18.15
CA VAL A 35 -13.00 -14.20 -19.49
C VAL A 35 -11.85 -13.19 -19.43
N VAL A 36 -11.93 -12.23 -18.50
CA VAL A 36 -10.87 -11.20 -18.35
C VAL A 36 -9.69 -11.71 -17.51
N GLY A 37 -9.90 -12.72 -16.65
CA GLY A 37 -8.84 -13.32 -15.83
C GLY A 37 -8.44 -12.47 -14.61
N LEU A 38 -9.35 -11.67 -14.05
CA LEU A 38 -9.05 -10.83 -12.91
C LEU A 38 -9.05 -11.61 -11.59
N ALA A 39 -8.17 -11.19 -10.67
CA ALA A 39 -8.18 -11.67 -9.29
C ALA A 39 -9.41 -11.12 -8.53
N GLN A 40 -9.85 -11.85 -7.49
CA GLN A 40 -11.04 -11.53 -6.68
C GLN A 40 -11.04 -10.09 -6.14
N SER A 41 -9.89 -9.60 -5.64
CA SER A 41 -9.75 -8.22 -5.17
C SER A 41 -9.96 -7.17 -6.27
N SER A 42 -9.58 -7.48 -7.51
CA SER A 42 -9.82 -6.60 -8.66
C SER A 42 -11.30 -6.63 -9.06
N ILE A 43 -11.94 -7.80 -9.05
CA ILE A 43 -13.38 -7.95 -9.32
C ILE A 43 -14.18 -7.10 -8.31
N TRP A 44 -13.84 -7.18 -7.03
CA TRP A 44 -14.42 -6.34 -5.99
C TRP A 44 -14.29 -4.84 -6.33
N ILE A 45 -13.07 -4.36 -6.66
CA ILE A 45 -12.83 -2.96 -7.03
C ILE A 45 -13.67 -2.52 -8.23
N TYR A 46 -13.77 -3.35 -9.28
CA TYR A 46 -14.53 -3.01 -10.48
C TYR A 46 -16.05 -3.14 -10.32
N SER A 47 -16.53 -3.89 -9.32
CA SER A 47 -17.95 -3.96 -8.99
C SER A 47 -18.46 -2.73 -8.22
N ILE A 48 -17.61 -2.06 -7.43
CA ILE A 48 -17.99 -0.91 -6.59
C ILE A 48 -18.58 0.24 -7.40
N PRO A 49 -17.95 0.77 -8.47
CA PRO A 49 -18.51 1.89 -9.24
C PRO A 49 -19.86 1.54 -9.86
N LEU A 50 -20.01 0.32 -10.37
CA LEU A 50 -21.27 -0.15 -10.94
C LEU A 50 -22.39 -0.16 -9.88
N LYS A 51 -22.12 -0.71 -8.70
CA LYS A 51 -23.08 -0.70 -7.57
C LYS A 51 -23.44 0.73 -7.15
N HIS A 52 -22.46 1.63 -7.07
CA HIS A 52 -22.70 3.03 -6.71
C HIS A 52 -23.60 3.74 -7.72
N ILE A 53 -23.36 3.56 -9.02
CA ILE A 53 -24.18 4.18 -10.07
C ILE A 53 -25.62 3.70 -9.98
N VAL A 54 -25.86 2.39 -9.81
CA VAL A 54 -27.19 1.82 -9.71
C VAL A 54 -27.88 2.25 -8.41
N THR A 55 -27.16 2.31 -7.30
CA THR A 55 -27.65 2.84 -6.04
C THR A 55 -28.08 4.31 -6.17
N ALA A 56 -27.23 5.14 -6.79
CA ALA A 56 -27.56 6.56 -7.04
C ALA A 56 -28.78 6.71 -7.97
N ALA A 57 -28.91 5.86 -9.00
CA ALA A 57 -30.07 5.87 -9.90
C ALA A 57 -31.37 5.55 -9.14
N HIS A 58 -31.33 4.61 -8.19
CA HIS A 58 -32.46 4.30 -7.35
C HIS A 58 -32.82 5.47 -6.42
N TYR A 59 -31.87 6.04 -5.69
CA TYR A 59 -32.11 7.19 -4.81
C TYR A 59 -32.64 8.43 -5.56
N ASN A 60 -32.25 8.60 -6.81
CA ASN A 60 -32.74 9.69 -7.68
C ASN A 60 -34.05 9.34 -8.41
N GLY A 61 -34.72 8.25 -8.07
CA GLY A 61 -36.00 7.83 -8.67
C GLY A 61 -35.92 7.42 -10.14
N LYS A 62 -34.71 7.14 -10.68
CA LYS A 62 -34.51 6.71 -12.07
C LYS A 62 -34.90 5.24 -12.28
N ILE A 63 -34.80 4.42 -11.24
CA ILE A 63 -35.21 3.01 -11.22
C ILE A 63 -36.02 2.75 -9.96
N PRO A 64 -37.05 1.88 -10.01
CA PRO A 64 -37.98 1.66 -8.89
C PRO A 64 -37.35 0.91 -7.72
N ARG A 65 -36.32 0.10 -7.98
CA ARG A 65 -35.61 -0.70 -6.97
C ARG A 65 -34.12 -0.81 -7.34
N ASN A 66 -33.27 -1.02 -6.31
CA ASN A 66 -31.86 -1.35 -6.55
C ASN A 66 -31.71 -2.88 -6.71
N PRO A 67 -31.47 -3.40 -7.94
CA PRO A 67 -31.36 -4.84 -8.16
C PRO A 67 -30.08 -5.46 -7.55
N PHE A 68 -29.11 -4.65 -7.17
CA PHE A 68 -27.80 -5.10 -6.61
C PHE A 68 -27.73 -4.98 -5.09
N ALA A 69 -28.84 -4.61 -4.42
CA ALA A 69 -28.82 -4.33 -2.97
C ALA A 69 -28.34 -5.52 -2.14
N MET A 70 -28.77 -6.74 -2.50
CA MET A 70 -28.46 -7.97 -1.76
C MET A 70 -27.20 -8.68 -2.27
N TYR A 71 -26.64 -8.26 -3.40
CA TYR A 71 -25.44 -8.90 -3.95
C TYR A 71 -24.18 -8.33 -3.33
N HIS A 72 -23.40 -9.19 -2.68
CA HIS A 72 -22.13 -8.84 -2.07
C HIS A 72 -20.98 -9.45 -2.86
N VAL A 73 -19.95 -8.66 -3.11
CA VAL A 73 -18.68 -9.12 -3.66
C VAL A 73 -17.64 -8.88 -2.58
N ASP A 74 -17.09 -9.96 -2.04
CA ASP A 74 -16.05 -9.85 -1.01
C ASP A 74 -14.67 -9.73 -1.65
N PRO A 75 -13.81 -8.86 -1.12
CA PRO A 75 -12.41 -8.86 -1.49
C PRO A 75 -11.73 -10.14 -0.99
N ASP A 76 -10.72 -10.59 -1.72
CA ASP A 76 -9.88 -11.70 -1.25
C ASP A 76 -9.03 -11.20 -0.06
N HIS A 77 -9.29 -11.73 1.12
CA HIS A 77 -8.51 -11.45 2.33
C HIS A 77 -7.21 -12.25 2.30
N LYS A 78 -6.20 -11.72 1.64
CA LYS A 78 -4.84 -12.27 1.74
C LYS A 78 -4.18 -11.73 2.99
N GLU A 79 -3.62 -12.63 3.79
CA GLU A 79 -2.70 -12.25 4.86
C GLU A 79 -1.56 -11.42 4.27
N ARG A 80 -1.22 -10.35 4.95
CA ARG A 80 -0.17 -9.45 4.50
C ARG A 80 1.15 -9.95 5.05
N GLU A 81 2.09 -10.18 4.16
CA GLU A 81 3.45 -10.56 4.53
C GLU A 81 4.13 -9.45 5.34
N PHE A 82 4.91 -9.87 6.33
CA PHE A 82 5.82 -9.02 7.09
C PHE A 82 7.14 -9.78 7.31
N LEU A 83 8.22 -9.05 7.59
CA LEU A 83 9.51 -9.64 7.95
C LEU A 83 9.60 -9.81 9.45
N THR A 84 10.11 -10.97 9.88
CA THR A 84 10.54 -11.18 11.26
C THR A 84 11.80 -10.38 11.55
N LEU A 85 12.16 -10.25 12.82
CA LEU A 85 13.39 -9.55 13.21
C LEU A 85 14.63 -10.22 12.59
N ASP A 86 14.68 -11.55 12.56
CA ASP A 86 15.81 -12.32 11.96
C ASP A 86 15.93 -12.04 10.46
N GLU A 87 14.81 -12.04 9.73
CA GLU A 87 14.79 -11.71 8.30
C GLU A 87 15.22 -10.27 8.03
N LEU A 88 14.79 -9.31 8.89
CA LEU A 88 15.20 -7.92 8.82
C LEU A 88 16.69 -7.76 9.12
N THR A 89 17.21 -8.46 10.11
CA THR A 89 18.65 -8.50 10.46
C THR A 89 19.47 -9.04 9.30
N ALA A 90 19.08 -10.18 8.72
CA ALA A 90 19.74 -10.76 7.57
C ALA A 90 19.82 -9.77 6.37
N MET A 91 18.71 -9.06 6.09
CA MET A 91 18.70 -8.02 5.06
C MET A 91 19.58 -6.81 5.41
N THR A 92 19.73 -6.49 6.68
CA THR A 92 20.55 -5.34 7.13
C THR A 92 22.04 -5.65 7.02
N GLU A 93 22.44 -6.87 7.37
CA GLU A 93 23.86 -7.29 7.47
C GLU A 93 24.46 -7.76 6.16
N ILE A 94 23.63 -8.13 5.16
CA ILE A 94 24.16 -8.63 3.88
C ILE A 94 25.06 -7.61 3.18
N THR A 95 26.23 -8.06 2.77
CA THR A 95 27.16 -7.25 1.96
C THR A 95 26.69 -7.20 0.50
N LEU A 96 26.60 -6.01 -0.06
CA LEU A 96 26.12 -5.76 -1.42
C LEU A 96 27.13 -4.90 -2.19
N GLU A 97 27.61 -5.42 -3.32
CA GLU A 97 28.58 -4.71 -4.18
C GLU A 97 27.90 -3.63 -5.06
N ASP A 98 26.67 -3.89 -5.55
CA ASP A 98 25.93 -2.94 -6.39
C ASP A 98 25.32 -1.81 -5.52
N PRO A 99 25.80 -0.55 -5.69
CA PRO A 99 25.34 0.57 -4.89
C PRO A 99 23.84 0.87 -5.05
N ASN A 100 23.26 0.53 -6.20
CA ASN A 100 21.81 0.71 -6.41
C ASN A 100 20.98 -0.33 -5.66
N ILE A 101 21.49 -1.54 -5.52
CA ILE A 101 20.84 -2.60 -4.74
C ILE A 101 21.00 -2.26 -3.25
N ALA A 102 22.18 -1.83 -2.83
CA ALA A 102 22.43 -1.37 -1.47
C ALA A 102 21.51 -0.20 -1.08
N PHE A 103 21.37 0.80 -1.96
CA PHE A 103 20.46 1.92 -1.74
C PHE A 103 19.00 1.47 -1.58
N ALA A 104 18.52 0.56 -2.43
CA ALA A 104 17.15 0.06 -2.34
C ALA A 104 16.91 -0.73 -1.05
N ARG A 105 17.90 -1.53 -0.61
CA ARG A 105 17.91 -2.22 0.66
C ARG A 105 17.85 -1.23 1.83
N ASP A 106 18.70 -0.23 1.84
CA ASP A 106 18.78 0.76 2.91
C ASP A 106 17.47 1.58 3.03
N LEU A 107 16.87 1.97 1.90
CA LEU A 107 15.55 2.60 1.90
C LEU A 107 14.46 1.69 2.48
N PHE A 108 14.51 0.40 2.17
CA PHE A 108 13.57 -0.58 2.71
C PHE A 108 13.76 -0.74 4.23
N ILE A 109 15.01 -0.85 4.70
CA ILE A 109 15.36 -0.90 6.13
C ILE A 109 14.88 0.38 6.83
N PHE A 110 15.11 1.56 6.23
CA PHE A 110 14.58 2.82 6.74
C PHE A 110 13.05 2.76 6.94
N GLY A 111 12.33 2.22 5.96
CA GLY A 111 10.90 1.98 6.06
C GLY A 111 10.51 1.00 7.17
N CYS A 112 11.30 -0.07 7.40
CA CYS A 112 11.09 -1.03 8.48
C CYS A 112 11.33 -0.45 9.88
N TRP A 113 12.16 0.58 10.00
CA TRP A 113 12.45 1.23 11.28
C TRP A 113 11.59 2.47 11.57
N THR A 114 10.92 3.01 10.55
CA THR A 114 10.13 4.24 10.68
C THR A 114 8.64 4.05 10.43
N GLY A 115 8.24 2.97 9.75
CA GLY A 115 6.85 2.76 9.33
C GLY A 115 6.37 3.74 8.25
N ILE A 116 7.25 4.61 7.72
CA ILE A 116 6.89 5.62 6.72
C ILE A 116 6.65 4.95 5.36
N SER A 117 5.66 5.42 4.60
CA SER A 117 5.40 4.89 3.27
C SER A 117 6.43 5.37 2.25
N PHE A 118 6.59 4.63 1.15
CA PHE A 118 7.50 4.97 0.06
C PHE A 118 7.37 6.42 -0.42
N ILE A 119 6.15 6.87 -0.66
CA ILE A 119 5.91 8.20 -1.21
C ILE A 119 6.23 9.29 -0.18
N ASP A 120 5.95 9.03 1.10
CA ASP A 120 6.28 9.97 2.17
C ASP A 120 7.81 10.05 2.36
N ILE A 121 8.54 8.90 2.32
CA ILE A 121 10.02 8.89 2.37
C ILE A 121 10.60 9.65 1.17
N LYS A 122 10.04 9.46 -0.02
CA LYS A 122 10.49 10.14 -1.23
C LYS A 122 10.41 11.66 -1.12
N ASN A 123 9.42 12.15 -0.37
CA ASN A 123 9.16 13.59 -0.21
C ASN A 123 9.82 14.19 1.04
N LEU A 124 10.53 13.39 1.86
CA LEU A 124 11.23 13.91 3.03
C LEU A 124 12.34 14.88 2.64
N THR A 125 12.41 16.00 3.34
CA THR A 125 13.47 17.01 3.25
C THR A 125 14.17 17.18 4.61
N GLU A 126 15.25 17.94 4.67
CA GLU A 126 15.91 18.28 5.94
C GLU A 126 14.98 19.03 6.90
N ASP A 127 14.07 19.87 6.38
CA ASP A 127 13.09 20.61 7.18
C ASP A 127 12.11 19.70 7.93
N ASN A 128 12.01 18.43 7.52
CA ASN A 128 11.19 17.45 8.23
C ASN A 128 11.91 16.85 9.45
N ILE A 129 13.20 17.12 9.65
CA ILE A 129 13.96 16.65 10.81
C ILE A 129 13.98 17.74 11.87
N SER A 130 13.45 17.45 13.04
CA SER A 130 13.40 18.36 14.19
C SER A 130 14.02 17.72 15.42
N MET A 131 14.75 18.52 16.20
CA MET A 131 15.26 18.08 17.51
C MET A 131 14.17 18.29 18.57
N ILE A 132 13.68 17.20 19.16
CA ILE A 132 12.68 17.23 20.23
C ILE A 132 13.26 16.52 21.45
N ASN A 133 13.38 17.24 22.57
CA ASN A 133 13.97 16.73 23.82
C ASN A 133 15.36 16.07 23.63
N GLY A 134 16.20 16.69 22.80
CA GLY A 134 17.56 16.22 22.55
C GLY A 134 17.66 15.01 21.59
N ALA A 135 16.57 14.55 21.00
CA ALA A 135 16.53 13.46 20.03
C ALA A 135 16.02 13.94 18.66
N PRO A 136 16.52 13.37 17.56
CA PRO A 136 16.02 13.68 16.21
C PRO A 136 14.68 12.99 15.95
N TRP A 137 13.73 13.72 15.35
CA TRP A 137 12.41 13.26 14.98
C TRP A 137 12.09 13.66 13.54
N ILE A 138 11.37 12.79 12.81
CA ILE A 138 10.70 13.19 11.58
C ILE A 138 9.34 13.75 11.95
N VAL A 139 9.07 14.99 11.54
CA VAL A 139 7.77 15.67 11.70
C VAL A 139 7.26 15.98 10.28
N SER A 140 6.17 15.35 9.88
CA SER A 140 5.63 15.51 8.52
C SER A 140 4.14 15.18 8.48
N LYS A 141 3.56 15.22 7.27
CA LYS A 141 2.16 14.85 7.00
C LYS A 141 2.11 13.77 5.94
N ARG A 142 1.17 12.85 6.07
CA ARG A 142 0.90 11.81 5.07
C ARG A 142 0.43 12.45 3.76
N GLN A 143 1.09 12.15 2.66
CA GLN A 143 0.69 12.68 1.35
C GLN A 143 -0.72 12.23 0.95
N LYS A 144 -1.09 10.99 1.27
CA LYS A 144 -2.40 10.45 0.87
C LYS A 144 -3.58 11.00 1.69
N THR A 145 -3.38 11.30 2.97
CA THR A 145 -4.49 11.61 3.90
C THR A 145 -4.37 12.96 4.58
N GLY A 146 -3.21 13.64 4.46
CA GLY A 146 -2.92 14.89 5.18
C GLY A 146 -2.71 14.73 6.68
N VAL A 147 -2.85 13.52 7.22
CA VAL A 147 -2.70 13.26 8.67
C VAL A 147 -1.26 13.52 9.10
N PRO A 148 -1.02 14.36 10.12
CA PRO A 148 0.32 14.59 10.65
C PRO A 148 0.85 13.34 11.35
N PHE A 149 2.16 13.14 11.28
CA PHE A 149 2.86 12.10 12.02
C PHE A 149 4.18 12.60 12.56
N GLN A 150 4.62 12.00 13.67
CA GLN A 150 5.91 12.27 14.30
C GLN A 150 6.55 10.93 14.63
N ILE A 151 7.81 10.76 14.23
CA ILE A 151 8.54 9.50 14.40
C ILE A 151 9.93 9.82 14.92
N LYS A 152 10.28 9.26 16.09
CA LYS A 152 11.63 9.34 16.63
C LYS A 152 12.59 8.57 15.72
N LEU A 153 13.67 9.20 15.32
CA LEU A 153 14.72 8.55 14.55
C LEU A 153 15.65 7.79 15.51
N MET A 154 15.71 6.48 15.30
CA MET A 154 16.65 5.58 15.97
C MET A 154 17.99 5.61 15.23
N ASP A 155 19.00 4.92 15.77
CA ASP A 155 20.36 4.95 15.20
C ASP A 155 20.45 4.46 13.76
N ILE A 156 19.76 3.37 13.42
CA ILE A 156 19.80 2.80 12.05
C ILE A 156 19.25 3.77 10.99
N PRO A 157 18.03 4.35 11.15
CA PRO A 157 17.57 5.41 10.25
C PRO A 157 18.51 6.60 10.15
N MET A 158 19.11 7.03 11.25
CA MET A 158 20.06 8.15 11.25
C MET A 158 21.32 7.81 10.45
N GLN A 159 21.90 6.63 10.64
CA GLN A 159 23.05 6.16 9.84
C GLN A 159 22.73 6.09 8.35
N ILE A 160 21.51 5.67 7.97
CA ILE A 160 21.08 5.64 6.57
C ILE A 160 21.00 7.07 6.02
N ILE A 161 20.38 8.01 6.75
CA ILE A 161 20.30 9.41 6.34
C ILE A 161 21.71 10.01 6.09
N GLU A 162 22.63 9.78 7.01
CA GLU A 162 23.99 10.31 6.91
C GLU A 162 24.79 9.65 5.76
N ARG A 163 24.66 8.32 5.56
CA ARG A 163 25.28 7.58 4.47
C ARG A 163 24.97 8.16 3.09
N TYR A 164 23.76 8.64 2.88
CA TYR A 164 23.30 9.15 1.57
C TYR A 164 23.32 10.68 1.46
N LYS A 165 23.83 11.38 2.47
CA LYS A 165 23.84 12.86 2.51
C LYS A 165 24.61 13.48 1.33
N SER A 166 25.77 12.92 0.97
CA SER A 166 26.58 13.41 -0.15
C SER A 166 25.97 13.13 -1.53
N PHE A 167 24.98 12.22 -1.63
CA PHE A 167 24.33 11.86 -2.89
C PHE A 167 23.01 12.62 -3.12
N ARG A 168 22.67 13.55 -2.25
CA ARG A 168 21.42 14.31 -2.34
C ARG A 168 21.40 15.22 -3.55
N LYS A 169 20.23 15.36 -4.14
CA LYS A 169 19.94 16.33 -5.19
C LYS A 169 18.76 17.19 -4.75
N GLY A 170 18.99 18.51 -4.62
CA GLY A 170 17.98 19.43 -4.08
C GLY A 170 17.76 19.24 -2.58
N SER A 171 16.56 19.53 -2.09
CA SER A 171 16.19 19.53 -0.68
C SER A 171 15.83 18.14 -0.10
N HIS A 172 15.62 17.13 -0.94
CA HIS A 172 15.20 15.82 -0.50
C HIS A 172 16.29 15.05 0.25
N LEU A 173 15.90 14.31 1.31
CA LEU A 173 16.83 13.45 2.08
C LEU A 173 17.43 12.32 1.22
N PHE A 174 16.64 11.79 0.28
CA PHE A 174 17.05 10.70 -0.58
C PHE A 174 16.71 10.98 -2.04
N ASN A 175 17.63 10.65 -2.95
CA ASN A 175 17.38 10.75 -4.38
C ASN A 175 16.69 9.46 -4.89
N ILE A 176 15.38 9.35 -4.68
CA ILE A 176 14.61 8.12 -4.93
C ILE A 176 14.01 8.14 -6.34
N GLY A 177 14.31 7.09 -7.09
CA GLY A 177 13.75 6.85 -8.41
C GLY A 177 12.33 6.23 -8.39
N ASN A 178 12.05 5.36 -9.34
CA ASN A 178 10.76 4.69 -9.51
C ASN A 178 10.60 3.52 -8.52
N LEU A 179 9.41 3.41 -7.89
CA LEU A 179 9.04 2.34 -6.95
C LEU A 179 9.19 0.93 -7.56
N SER A 180 8.86 0.76 -8.85
CA SER A 180 8.97 -0.54 -9.51
C SER A 180 10.42 -1.05 -9.53
N ASN A 181 11.38 -0.16 -9.79
CA ASN A 181 12.81 -0.50 -9.79
C ASN A 181 13.31 -0.79 -8.37
N ILE A 182 12.88 0.00 -7.38
CA ILE A 182 13.17 -0.24 -5.96
C ILE A 182 12.64 -1.63 -5.55
N ASN A 183 11.40 -1.96 -5.88
CA ASN A 183 10.81 -3.26 -5.56
C ASN A 183 11.56 -4.44 -6.21
N LYS A 184 12.03 -4.29 -7.47
CA LYS A 184 12.85 -5.33 -8.14
C LYS A 184 14.15 -5.60 -7.38
N ARG A 185 14.80 -4.54 -6.90
CA ARG A 185 16.06 -4.64 -6.15
C ARG A 185 15.84 -5.23 -4.75
N ILE A 186 14.80 -4.80 -4.04
CA ILE A 186 14.41 -5.36 -2.73
C ILE A 186 14.16 -6.87 -2.84
N LYS A 187 13.43 -7.31 -3.87
CA LYS A 187 13.20 -8.75 -4.10
C LYS A 187 14.50 -9.51 -4.31
N LYS A 188 15.46 -8.94 -5.05
CA LYS A 188 16.77 -9.55 -5.23
C LYS A 188 17.49 -9.73 -3.89
N VAL A 189 17.50 -8.70 -3.04
CA VAL A 189 18.07 -8.78 -1.68
C VAL A 189 17.39 -9.84 -0.84
N ALA A 190 16.04 -9.86 -0.80
CA ALA A 190 15.29 -10.86 -0.08
C ALA A 190 15.63 -12.30 -0.53
N THR A 191 15.75 -12.50 -1.85
CA THR A 191 16.19 -13.82 -2.39
C THR A 191 17.60 -14.18 -1.95
N MET A 192 18.55 -13.22 -1.94
CA MET A 192 19.93 -13.44 -1.48
C MET A 192 19.98 -13.79 0.01
N CYS A 193 19.05 -13.29 0.82
CA CYS A 193 18.90 -13.62 2.24
C CYS A 193 18.06 -14.90 2.48
N GLY A 194 17.66 -15.64 1.45
CA GLY A 194 16.84 -16.85 1.59
C GLY A 194 15.39 -16.61 2.00
N ILE A 195 14.89 -15.37 1.94
CA ILE A 195 13.53 -15.00 2.32
C ILE A 195 12.56 -15.42 1.20
N LYS A 196 11.66 -16.36 1.51
CA LYS A 196 10.68 -16.90 0.55
C LYS A 196 9.42 -16.04 0.41
N LYS A 197 9.21 -15.08 1.32
CA LYS A 197 8.07 -14.16 1.33
C LYS A 197 8.10 -13.22 0.12
N ARG A 198 6.92 -12.78 -0.31
CA ARG A 198 6.80 -11.81 -1.41
C ARG A 198 7.08 -10.39 -0.93
N VAL A 199 8.37 -10.03 -0.85
CA VAL A 199 8.79 -8.72 -0.36
C VAL A 199 8.56 -7.61 -1.40
N SER A 200 7.92 -6.54 -0.97
CA SER A 200 7.81 -5.26 -1.69
C SER A 200 8.04 -4.13 -0.70
N PHE A 201 8.21 -2.88 -1.18
CA PHE A 201 8.44 -1.76 -0.26
C PHE A 201 7.31 -1.61 0.78
N HIS A 202 6.08 -1.95 0.44
CA HIS A 202 4.96 -1.86 1.37
C HIS A 202 5.08 -2.82 2.56
N VAL A 203 5.79 -3.93 2.38
CA VAL A 203 6.08 -4.90 3.46
C VAL A 203 6.90 -4.24 4.58
N SER A 204 7.78 -3.26 4.29
CA SER A 204 8.54 -2.56 5.33
C SER A 204 7.65 -1.95 6.40
N ARG A 205 6.56 -1.30 5.97
CA ARG A 205 5.61 -0.66 6.87
C ARG A 205 4.78 -1.69 7.67
N HIS A 206 4.44 -2.84 7.06
CA HIS A 206 3.78 -3.93 7.79
C HIS A 206 4.72 -4.56 8.81
N SER A 207 5.99 -4.80 8.45
CA SER A 207 7.00 -5.31 9.37
C SER A 207 7.19 -4.37 10.55
N TRP A 208 7.29 -3.05 10.29
CA TRP A 208 7.35 -2.06 11.38
C TRP A 208 6.14 -2.16 12.32
N ALA A 209 4.93 -2.26 11.76
CA ALA A 209 3.71 -2.32 12.58
C ALA A 209 3.66 -3.56 13.46
N VAL A 210 3.96 -4.74 12.88
CA VAL A 210 3.97 -6.00 13.62
C VAL A 210 5.03 -5.98 14.70
N LEU A 211 6.28 -5.62 14.36
CA LEU A 211 7.37 -5.55 15.34
C LEU A 211 7.08 -4.53 16.45
N ALA A 212 6.51 -3.36 16.12
CA ALA A 212 6.15 -2.37 17.14
C ALA A 212 5.10 -2.93 18.13
N LEU A 213 4.11 -3.68 17.66
CA LEU A 213 3.12 -4.36 18.50
C LEU A 213 3.76 -5.47 19.33
N GLU A 214 4.63 -6.29 18.75
CA GLU A 214 5.36 -7.36 19.45
C GLU A 214 6.25 -6.81 20.57
N TYR A 215 6.83 -5.62 20.37
CA TYR A 215 7.61 -4.90 21.40
C TYR A 215 6.75 -4.07 22.36
N GLY A 216 5.43 -4.29 22.38
CA GLY A 216 4.51 -3.73 23.38
C GLY A 216 4.03 -2.30 23.08
N MET A 217 4.22 -1.78 21.87
CA MET A 217 3.66 -0.48 21.51
C MET A 217 2.13 -0.58 21.43
N PRO A 218 1.36 0.29 22.11
CA PRO A 218 -0.11 0.29 22.00
C PRO A 218 -0.58 0.49 20.56
N ILE A 219 -1.62 -0.23 20.17
CA ILE A 219 -2.15 -0.20 18.79
C ILE A 219 -2.59 1.21 18.37
N GLU A 220 -3.07 2.03 19.30
CA GLU A 220 -3.43 3.43 19.09
C GLU A 220 -2.20 4.26 18.67
N SER A 221 -1.04 4.00 19.32
CA SER A 221 0.23 4.66 18.98
C SER A 221 0.73 4.21 17.61
N VAL A 222 0.67 2.90 17.32
CA VAL A 222 1.00 2.35 16.01
C VAL A 222 0.11 2.98 14.92
N SER A 223 -1.21 3.01 15.12
CA SER A 223 -2.17 3.62 14.21
C SER A 223 -1.86 5.09 13.92
N LYS A 224 -1.54 5.85 14.97
CA LYS A 224 -1.20 7.28 14.90
C LYS A 224 0.09 7.53 14.11
N ILE A 225 1.15 6.77 14.40
CA ILE A 225 2.43 6.84 13.68
C ILE A 225 2.24 6.44 12.22
N LEU A 226 1.46 5.41 11.95
CA LEU A 226 1.09 5.04 10.59
C LEU A 226 0.20 6.10 9.91
N GLY A 227 -0.37 7.06 10.63
CA GLY A 227 -1.28 8.08 10.09
C GLY A 227 -2.55 7.45 9.50
N HIS A 228 -3.09 6.43 10.15
CA HIS A 228 -4.39 5.87 9.81
C HIS A 228 -5.49 6.77 10.39
N THR A 229 -6.52 7.02 9.61
CA THR A 229 -7.71 7.78 10.04
C THR A 229 -8.65 6.93 10.91
N ASN A 230 -8.55 5.60 10.78
CA ASN A 230 -9.31 4.64 11.57
C ASN A 230 -8.39 3.52 12.05
N ILE A 231 -8.48 3.20 13.34
CA ILE A 231 -7.68 2.15 14.01
C ILE A 231 -7.92 0.76 13.40
N THR A 232 -9.11 0.51 12.88
CA THR A 232 -9.44 -0.77 12.21
C THR A 232 -8.58 -1.04 10.95
N THR A 233 -7.85 -0.02 10.47
CA THR A 233 -6.93 -0.16 9.34
C THR A 233 -5.56 -0.69 9.79
N THR A 234 -5.28 -0.62 11.10
CA THR A 234 -4.03 -1.06 11.71
C THR A 234 -4.05 -2.55 12.02
#